data_a467ae3ada86c921da86794a6dc18689
#
_entry.id   a467ae3ada86c921da86794a6dc18689
#
_cell.length_a   1.000
_cell.length_b   1.000
_cell.length_c   1.000
_cell.angle_alpha   90.00
_cell.angle_beta   90.00
_cell.angle_gamma   90.00
#
_symmetry.space_group_name_H-M   'P 1'
#
loop_
_entity.id
_entity.type
_entity.pdbx_description
1 polymer ?
#
loop_
_entity_poly.entity_id
_entity_poly.type
_entity_poly.pdbx_seq_one_letter_code
_entity_poly.pdbx_strand_id
1 'polypeptide(L)'
;MRTKTTLALATLALSSTMLATPASAQQGVSKDEIVLGSIQDLSGPIAGFGKQARLGMLLAVDEINEQGGINGRKVKILVEDSAYDPKKAVLAAQKLVNQDKIFMMVGHIGTAQNMAAMPVQFEKNVINFFPITAAREMYEPFHKLKYSYAAPYYDQMRLAVPKLVKEKGAKKV
;
A
#
# COMPACT_ATOMS: atom_id res chain seq x y z
N MET A 1 -72.48 11.46 44.50
CA MET A 1 -71.02 11.65 44.57
C MET A 1 -70.36 10.63 43.69
N ARG A 2 -69.82 11.05 42.56
CA ARG A 2 -69.06 10.19 41.61
C ARG A 2 -67.72 10.88 41.38
N THR A 3 -66.67 10.33 41.97
CA THR A 3 -65.29 10.72 41.80
C THR A 3 -64.77 10.21 40.44
N LYS A 4 -64.36 11.11 39.57
CA LYS A 4 -63.69 10.78 38.30
C LYS A 4 -62.20 10.74 38.55
N THR A 5 -61.60 9.56 38.44
CA THR A 5 -60.17 9.35 38.50
C THR A 5 -59.59 9.55 37.10
N THR A 6 -58.78 10.60 36.91
CA THR A 6 -58.09 10.89 35.67
C THR A 6 -56.76 10.15 35.68
N LEU A 7 -56.60 9.18 34.74
CA LEU A 7 -55.36 8.42 34.57
C LEU A 7 -54.45 9.22 33.61
N ALA A 8 -53.34 9.77 34.12
CA ALA A 8 -52.34 10.42 33.27
C ALA A 8 -51.37 9.37 32.72
N LEU A 9 -51.40 9.15 31.39
CA LEU A 9 -50.37 8.39 30.68
C LEU A 9 -49.10 9.25 30.51
N ALA A 10 -48.05 8.90 31.23
CA ALA A 10 -46.71 9.44 30.99
C ALA A 10 -46.03 8.63 29.89
N THR A 11 -45.96 9.19 28.68
CA THR A 11 -45.19 8.65 27.55
C THR A 11 -43.69 8.95 27.76
N LEU A 12 -42.94 7.93 28.13
CA LEU A 12 -41.50 7.98 28.27
C LEU A 12 -40.87 7.86 26.87
N ALA A 13 -40.52 8.99 26.27
CA ALA A 13 -39.76 8.98 24.99
C ALA A 13 -38.31 8.56 25.28
N LEU A 14 -37.98 7.32 24.97
CA LEU A 14 -36.61 6.80 24.97
C LEU A 14 -35.86 7.38 23.79
N SER A 15 -35.16 8.52 24.03
CA SER A 15 -34.22 9.07 23.05
C SER A 15 -32.98 8.16 22.97
N SER A 16 -32.95 7.25 22.01
CA SER A 16 -31.75 6.48 21.66
C SER A 16 -30.73 7.41 21.02
N THR A 17 -29.87 7.99 21.83
CA THR A 17 -28.62 8.61 21.37
C THR A 17 -27.76 7.51 20.78
N MET A 18 -27.77 7.37 19.43
CA MET A 18 -26.76 6.61 18.73
C MET A 18 -25.40 7.28 19.01
N LEU A 19 -24.62 6.69 19.91
CA LEU A 19 -23.20 6.96 20.06
C LEU A 19 -22.53 6.54 18.75
N ALA A 20 -22.37 7.50 17.83
CA ALA A 20 -21.49 7.34 16.68
C ALA A 20 -20.08 7.14 17.23
N THR A 21 -19.64 5.87 17.27
CA THR A 21 -18.23 5.58 17.53
C THR A 21 -17.42 6.35 16.49
N PRO A 22 -16.43 7.18 16.90
CA PRO A 22 -15.57 7.83 15.95
C PRO A 22 -14.90 6.74 15.12
N ALA A 23 -15.20 6.68 13.82
CA ALA A 23 -14.47 5.82 12.91
C ALA A 23 -13.00 6.19 13.06
N SER A 24 -12.19 5.28 13.59
CA SER A 24 -10.76 5.49 13.73
C SER A 24 -10.24 5.89 12.34
N ALA A 25 -9.78 7.14 12.22
CA ALA A 25 -9.33 7.65 10.93
C ALA A 25 -8.18 6.76 10.44
N GLN A 26 -8.37 6.11 9.30
CA GLN A 26 -7.36 5.28 8.69
C GLN A 26 -6.15 6.15 8.35
N GLN A 27 -4.94 5.73 8.77
CA GLN A 27 -3.71 6.45 8.45
C GLN A 27 -3.63 6.73 6.93
N GLY A 28 -3.28 7.94 6.55
CA GLY A 28 -3.12 8.36 5.17
C GLY A 28 -4.42 8.58 4.39
N VAL A 29 -5.57 8.52 5.05
CA VAL A 29 -6.87 8.80 4.45
C VAL A 29 -7.56 9.91 5.25
N SER A 30 -7.84 11.01 4.59
CA SER A 30 -8.62 12.13 5.13
C SER A 30 -9.97 12.25 4.42
N LYS A 31 -10.71 13.32 4.73
CA LYS A 31 -11.94 13.64 4.01
C LYS A 31 -11.67 13.97 2.54
N ASP A 32 -10.54 14.58 2.23
CA ASP A 32 -10.25 15.18 0.93
C ASP A 32 -9.05 14.53 0.20
N GLU A 33 -8.24 13.72 0.89
CA GLU A 33 -6.99 13.18 0.33
C GLU A 33 -6.71 11.74 0.76
N ILE A 34 -6.07 10.98 -0.14
CA ILE A 34 -5.45 9.67 0.10
C ILE A 34 -3.96 9.80 -0.19
N VAL A 35 -3.10 9.57 0.80
CA VAL A 35 -1.65 9.69 0.68
C VAL A 35 -1.02 8.32 0.50
N LEU A 36 -0.39 8.11 -0.65
CA LEU A 36 0.38 6.91 -0.98
C LEU A 36 1.88 7.18 -0.81
N GLY A 37 2.66 6.14 -0.56
CA GLY A 37 4.12 6.21 -0.57
C GLY A 37 4.72 5.27 -1.59
N SER A 38 5.90 5.62 -2.10
CA SER A 38 6.72 4.74 -2.92
C SER A 38 8.20 4.97 -2.60
N ILE A 39 9.00 3.92 -2.70
CA ILE A 39 10.46 4.02 -2.56
C ILE A 39 11.07 3.51 -3.86
N GLN A 40 11.82 4.39 -4.52
CA GLN A 40 12.40 4.12 -5.83
C GLN A 40 13.94 4.24 -5.77
N ASP A 41 14.60 3.76 -6.79
CA ASP A 41 15.98 4.14 -7.09
C ASP A 41 15.96 5.35 -8.02
N LEU A 42 16.29 6.53 -7.50
CA LEU A 42 16.32 7.76 -8.30
C LEU A 42 17.76 8.24 -8.59
N SER A 43 18.74 7.74 -7.83
CA SER A 43 20.14 8.18 -7.91
C SER A 43 21.17 7.04 -7.96
N GLY A 44 20.75 5.79 -7.78
CA GLY A 44 21.60 4.61 -7.73
C GLY A 44 21.75 3.88 -9.09
N PRO A 45 22.17 2.60 -9.05
CA PRO A 45 22.55 1.85 -10.24
C PRO A 45 21.41 1.55 -11.22
N ILE A 46 20.16 1.53 -10.76
CA ILE A 46 18.99 1.32 -11.63
C ILE A 46 18.08 2.55 -11.69
N ALA A 47 18.65 3.74 -11.50
CA ALA A 47 17.91 5.01 -11.46
C ALA A 47 17.07 5.28 -12.73
N GLY A 48 17.54 4.80 -13.89
CA GLY A 48 16.76 4.88 -15.14
C GLY A 48 15.40 4.18 -15.03
N PHE A 49 15.37 3.00 -14.38
CA PHE A 49 14.14 2.25 -14.13
C PHE A 49 13.25 2.94 -13.08
N GLY A 50 13.83 3.32 -11.95
CA GLY A 50 13.09 3.96 -10.86
C GLY A 50 12.47 5.31 -11.25
N LYS A 51 13.16 6.11 -12.05
CA LYS A 51 12.64 7.38 -12.60
C LYS A 51 11.44 7.16 -13.51
N GLN A 52 11.48 6.13 -14.36
CA GLN A 52 10.36 5.80 -15.24
C GLN A 52 9.16 5.26 -14.45
N ALA A 53 9.40 4.40 -13.46
CA ALA A 53 8.35 3.92 -12.56
C ALA A 53 7.67 5.08 -11.81
N ARG A 54 8.47 6.02 -11.27
CA ARG A 54 7.95 7.24 -10.64
C ARG A 54 7.08 8.05 -11.61
N LEU A 55 7.56 8.26 -12.85
CA LEU A 55 6.82 9.03 -13.83
C LEU A 55 5.46 8.38 -14.17
N GLY A 56 5.44 7.06 -14.36
CA GLY A 56 4.20 6.31 -14.60
C GLY A 56 3.21 6.39 -13.43
N MET A 57 3.70 6.31 -12.18
CA MET A 57 2.85 6.47 -11.00
C MET A 57 2.29 7.89 -10.88
N LEU A 58 3.06 8.93 -11.18
CA LEU A 58 2.59 10.32 -11.17
C LEU A 58 1.53 10.53 -12.23
N LEU A 59 1.73 10.03 -13.44
CA LEU A 59 0.75 10.13 -14.53
C LEU A 59 -0.58 9.45 -14.15
N ALA A 60 -0.53 8.25 -13.59
CA ALA A 60 -1.74 7.55 -13.12
C ALA A 60 -2.46 8.32 -12.00
N VAL A 61 -1.72 8.94 -11.10
CA VAL A 61 -2.29 9.80 -10.03
C VAL A 61 -2.97 11.03 -10.63
N ASP A 62 -2.35 11.67 -11.63
CA ASP A 62 -2.92 12.83 -12.31
C ASP A 62 -4.22 12.44 -13.02
N GLU A 63 -4.25 11.35 -13.79
CA GLU A 63 -5.47 10.84 -14.43
C GLU A 63 -6.60 10.56 -13.44
N ILE A 64 -6.30 9.89 -12.31
CA ILE A 64 -7.29 9.63 -11.26
C ILE A 64 -7.84 10.95 -10.71
N ASN A 65 -6.96 11.93 -10.51
CA ASN A 65 -7.35 13.22 -9.94
C ASN A 65 -8.15 14.09 -10.90
N GLU A 66 -7.87 14.03 -12.21
CA GLU A 66 -8.66 14.68 -13.25
C GLU A 66 -10.08 14.12 -13.32
N GLN A 67 -10.24 12.82 -13.08
CA GLN A 67 -11.54 12.14 -13.03
C GLN A 67 -12.29 12.38 -11.70
N GLY A 68 -11.80 13.24 -10.83
CA GLY A 68 -12.44 13.56 -9.54
C GLY A 68 -11.91 12.81 -8.34
N GLY A 69 -10.85 12.02 -8.50
CA GLY A 69 -10.22 11.25 -7.42
C GLY A 69 -10.99 9.98 -7.05
N ILE A 70 -10.69 9.43 -5.88
CA ILE A 70 -11.32 8.21 -5.37
C ILE A 70 -12.41 8.60 -4.36
N ASN A 71 -13.66 8.41 -4.71
CA ASN A 71 -14.81 8.82 -3.89
C ASN A 71 -14.72 10.30 -3.45
N GLY A 72 -14.33 11.19 -4.40
CA GLY A 72 -14.16 12.62 -4.17
C GLY A 72 -12.87 13.01 -3.45
N ARG A 73 -11.98 12.06 -3.12
CA ARG A 73 -10.68 12.34 -2.51
C ARG A 73 -9.58 12.40 -3.56
N LYS A 74 -8.75 13.41 -3.48
CA LYS A 74 -7.54 13.47 -4.31
C LYS A 74 -6.52 12.43 -3.87
N VAL A 75 -5.87 11.80 -4.81
CA VAL A 75 -4.73 10.89 -4.54
C VAL A 75 -3.44 11.70 -4.59
N LYS A 76 -2.57 11.48 -3.62
CA LYS A 76 -1.21 12.02 -3.58
C LYS A 76 -0.22 10.88 -3.42
N ILE A 77 0.86 10.90 -4.17
CA ILE A 77 1.95 9.93 -4.03
C ILE A 77 3.26 10.63 -3.65
N LEU A 78 3.87 10.17 -2.58
CA LEU A 78 5.17 10.61 -2.11
C LEU A 78 6.21 9.58 -2.54
N VAL A 79 7.26 10.02 -3.23
CA VAL A 79 8.30 9.12 -3.74
C VAL A 79 9.64 9.48 -3.13
N GLU A 80 10.20 8.54 -2.37
CA GLU A 80 11.51 8.66 -1.73
C GLU A 80 12.59 7.91 -2.52
N ASP A 81 13.83 8.40 -2.44
CA ASP A 81 14.99 7.79 -3.07
C ASP A 81 15.72 6.87 -2.10
N SER A 82 15.86 5.60 -2.44
CA SER A 82 16.70 4.65 -1.71
C SER A 82 18.12 4.52 -2.29
N ALA A 83 18.39 5.09 -3.46
CA ALA A 83 19.62 4.85 -4.22
C ALA A 83 19.96 3.34 -4.34
N TYR A 84 18.92 2.50 -4.37
CA TYR A 84 19.00 1.02 -4.36
C TYR A 84 19.74 0.43 -3.13
N ASP A 85 19.80 1.16 -2.03
CA ASP A 85 20.43 0.74 -0.77
C ASP A 85 19.34 0.33 0.25
N PRO A 86 19.41 -0.89 0.85
CA PRO A 86 18.42 -1.35 1.81
C PRO A 86 18.36 -0.49 3.09
N LYS A 87 19.46 0.06 3.56
CA LYS A 87 19.48 0.93 4.76
C LYS A 87 18.77 2.25 4.49
N LYS A 88 19.03 2.85 3.31
CA LYS A 88 18.30 4.05 2.87
C LYS A 88 16.80 3.75 2.66
N ALA A 89 16.45 2.57 2.16
CA ALA A 89 15.06 2.16 2.04
C ALA A 89 14.35 2.09 3.40
N VAL A 90 15.02 1.64 4.46
CA VAL A 90 14.48 1.67 5.84
C VAL A 90 14.22 3.10 6.29
N LEU A 91 15.17 4.02 6.08
CA LEU A 91 15.01 5.44 6.45
C LEU A 91 13.86 6.10 5.68
N ALA A 92 13.76 5.83 4.38
CA ALA A 92 12.65 6.27 3.54
C ALA A 92 11.31 5.73 4.03
N ALA A 93 11.25 4.44 4.38
CA ALA A 93 10.04 3.84 4.95
C ALA A 93 9.66 4.46 6.30
N GLN A 94 10.62 4.72 7.18
CA GLN A 94 10.37 5.41 8.45
C GLN A 94 9.79 6.81 8.24
N LYS A 95 10.31 7.56 7.28
CA LYS A 95 9.77 8.86 6.92
C LYS A 95 8.34 8.75 6.40
N LEU A 96 8.12 7.96 5.37
CA LEU A 96 6.79 7.80 4.74
C LEU A 96 5.74 7.28 5.72
N VAL A 97 6.09 6.28 6.53
CA VAL A 97 5.15 5.62 7.46
C VAL A 97 4.91 6.44 8.72
N ASN A 98 5.97 6.97 9.35
CA ASN A 98 5.88 7.59 10.67
C ASN A 98 5.72 9.11 10.64
N GLN A 99 6.23 9.79 9.61
CA GLN A 99 6.13 11.25 9.48
C GLN A 99 5.03 11.64 8.50
N ASP A 100 5.10 11.14 7.28
CA ASP A 100 4.14 11.47 6.21
C ASP A 100 2.82 10.73 6.35
N LYS A 101 2.76 9.66 7.21
CA LYS A 101 1.54 8.91 7.53
C LYS A 101 0.83 8.34 6.31
N ILE A 102 1.56 7.72 5.39
CA ILE A 102 0.98 7.14 4.16
C ILE A 102 -0.06 6.06 4.47
N PHE A 103 -1.04 5.92 3.58
CA PHE A 103 -2.06 4.86 3.63
C PHE A 103 -1.47 3.49 3.25
N MET A 104 -0.74 3.43 2.14
CA MET A 104 -0.06 2.20 1.69
C MET A 104 1.23 2.54 0.94
N MET A 105 2.15 1.58 0.90
CA MET A 105 3.33 1.60 0.06
C MET A 105 2.99 0.97 -1.30
N VAL A 106 3.24 1.69 -2.39
CA VAL A 106 2.91 1.26 -3.76
C VAL A 106 4.17 1.16 -4.60
N GLY A 107 4.36 0.04 -5.28
CA GLY A 107 5.41 -0.11 -6.28
C GLY A 107 6.84 0.07 -5.75
N HIS A 108 7.11 -0.22 -4.47
CA HIS A 108 8.48 -0.13 -3.91
C HIS A 108 9.43 -1.05 -4.66
N ILE A 109 10.54 -0.48 -5.19
CA ILE A 109 11.47 -1.22 -6.04
C ILE A 109 12.54 -1.96 -5.24
N GLY A 110 12.88 -3.17 -5.69
CA GLY A 110 14.01 -3.96 -5.20
C GLY A 110 13.64 -4.97 -4.11
N THR A 111 14.22 -6.17 -4.20
CA THR A 111 13.94 -7.27 -3.24
C THR A 111 14.50 -6.96 -1.85
N ALA A 112 15.80 -6.69 -1.76
CA ALA A 112 16.47 -6.42 -0.49
C ALA A 112 15.92 -5.15 0.19
N GLN A 113 15.56 -4.14 -0.59
CA GLN A 113 14.95 -2.89 -0.14
C GLN A 113 13.57 -3.13 0.47
N ASN A 114 12.72 -3.89 -0.22
CA ASN A 114 11.40 -4.27 0.30
C ASN A 114 11.53 -5.09 1.59
N MET A 115 12.37 -6.12 1.61
CA MET A 115 12.57 -6.97 2.79
C MET A 115 13.03 -6.15 4.00
N ALA A 116 13.92 -5.18 3.81
CA ALA A 116 14.39 -4.31 4.88
C ALA A 116 13.31 -3.32 5.37
N ALA A 117 12.47 -2.80 4.49
CA ALA A 117 11.46 -1.78 4.79
C ALA A 117 10.12 -2.35 5.29
N MET A 118 9.74 -3.58 4.90
CA MET A 118 8.46 -4.19 5.29
C MET A 118 8.19 -4.22 6.80
N PRO A 119 9.16 -4.52 7.70
CA PRO A 119 8.91 -4.47 9.14
C PRO A 119 8.38 -3.12 9.61
N VAL A 120 8.94 -2.00 9.11
CA VAL A 120 8.50 -0.63 9.43
C VAL A 120 7.05 -0.39 8.97
N GLN A 121 6.70 -0.88 7.78
CA GLN A 121 5.35 -0.76 7.23
C GLN A 121 4.34 -1.57 8.06
N PHE A 122 4.66 -2.82 8.36
CA PHE A 122 3.75 -3.75 9.01
C PHE A 122 3.47 -3.40 10.47
N GLU A 123 4.45 -2.82 11.17
CA GLU A 123 4.26 -2.29 12.53
C GLU A 123 3.12 -1.27 12.60
N LYS A 124 2.90 -0.50 11.55
CA LYS A 124 1.83 0.51 11.43
C LYS A 124 0.65 0.06 10.56
N ASN A 125 0.55 -1.22 10.25
CA ASN A 125 -0.48 -1.79 9.37
C ASN A 125 -0.51 -1.17 7.95
N VAL A 126 0.63 -0.68 7.46
CA VAL A 126 0.78 -0.16 6.10
C VAL A 126 0.99 -1.31 5.13
N ILE A 127 0.13 -1.40 4.13
CA ILE A 127 0.17 -2.43 3.09
C ILE A 127 1.40 -2.22 2.20
N ASN A 128 2.10 -3.31 1.84
CA ASN A 128 3.08 -3.34 0.76
C ASN A 128 2.37 -3.84 -0.51
N PHE A 129 2.03 -2.90 -1.41
CA PHE A 129 1.19 -3.16 -2.56
C PHE A 129 1.99 -3.13 -3.85
N PHE A 130 2.00 -4.26 -4.54
CA PHE A 130 2.61 -4.46 -5.86
C PHE A 130 4.06 -3.98 -5.94
N PRO A 131 4.96 -4.49 -5.07
CA PRO A 131 6.38 -4.14 -5.13
C PRO A 131 6.97 -4.50 -6.50
N ILE A 132 7.89 -3.68 -6.99
CA ILE A 132 8.60 -3.91 -8.26
C ILE A 132 9.73 -4.92 -8.01
N THR A 133 9.33 -6.13 -7.76
CA THR A 133 10.16 -7.34 -7.67
C THR A 133 9.25 -8.57 -7.71
N ALA A 134 9.75 -9.67 -8.26
CA ALA A 134 9.04 -10.95 -8.31
C ALA A 134 9.63 -11.98 -7.33
N ALA A 135 10.25 -11.50 -6.26
CA ALA A 135 10.82 -12.36 -5.23
C ALA A 135 9.73 -13.06 -4.42
N ARG A 136 9.99 -14.32 -4.01
CA ARG A 136 9.07 -15.14 -3.21
C ARG A 136 8.70 -14.46 -1.90
N GLU A 137 9.60 -13.71 -1.30
CA GLU A 137 9.42 -12.98 -0.05
C GLU A 137 8.30 -11.94 -0.10
N MET A 138 7.86 -11.56 -1.29
CA MET A 138 6.75 -10.61 -1.48
C MET A 138 5.38 -11.24 -1.22
N TYR A 139 5.28 -12.57 -1.11
CA TYR A 139 4.03 -13.28 -0.79
C TYR A 139 4.23 -14.43 0.21
N GLU A 140 5.46 -14.96 0.38
CA GLU A 140 5.81 -15.99 1.37
C GLU A 140 6.78 -15.45 2.45
N PRO A 141 6.65 -15.88 3.70
CA PRO A 141 5.45 -16.52 4.24
C PRO A 141 4.22 -15.60 4.09
N PHE A 142 3.01 -16.17 4.09
CA PHE A 142 1.79 -15.38 3.99
C PHE A 142 1.74 -14.27 5.06
N HIS A 143 1.38 -13.08 4.63
CA HIS A 143 1.13 -11.95 5.51
C HIS A 143 0.01 -11.08 4.92
N LYS A 144 -0.99 -10.71 5.74
CA LYS A 144 -2.18 -9.97 5.31
C LYS A 144 -1.93 -8.62 4.66
N LEU A 145 -0.72 -8.07 4.81
CA LEU A 145 -0.31 -6.77 4.26
C LEU A 145 0.62 -6.89 3.05
N LYS A 146 0.87 -8.10 2.54
CA LYS A 146 1.65 -8.34 1.32
C LYS A 146 0.74 -8.61 0.13
N TYR A 147 0.92 -7.83 -0.92
CA TYR A 147 0.22 -8.01 -2.20
C TYR A 147 1.23 -7.95 -3.34
N SER A 148 1.44 -9.08 -4.01
CA SER A 148 2.33 -9.21 -5.18
C SER A 148 1.50 -9.37 -6.46
N TYR A 149 2.03 -8.88 -7.59
CA TYR A 149 1.37 -9.02 -8.90
C TYR A 149 2.15 -9.88 -9.89
N ALA A 150 3.47 -10.00 -9.69
CA ALA A 150 4.35 -10.68 -10.63
C ALA A 150 4.45 -12.18 -10.34
N ALA A 151 4.50 -13.01 -11.38
CA ALA A 151 4.88 -14.39 -11.24
C ALA A 151 6.28 -14.50 -10.60
N PRO A 152 6.49 -15.39 -9.60
CA PRO A 152 7.76 -15.48 -8.91
C PRO A 152 8.94 -15.79 -9.82
N TYR A 153 10.11 -15.21 -9.55
CA TYR A 153 11.34 -15.50 -10.29
C TYR A 153 11.62 -17.00 -10.40
N TYR A 154 11.39 -17.74 -9.32
CA TYR A 154 11.57 -19.18 -9.32
C TYR A 154 10.70 -19.87 -10.38
N ASP A 155 9.42 -19.55 -10.45
CA ASP A 155 8.50 -20.17 -11.42
C ASP A 155 8.82 -19.75 -12.86
N GLN A 156 9.22 -18.50 -13.05
CA GLN A 156 9.70 -18.01 -14.34
C GLN A 156 10.90 -18.83 -14.83
N MET A 157 11.92 -19.00 -13.96
CA MET A 157 13.13 -19.76 -14.31
C MET A 157 12.85 -21.25 -14.48
N ARG A 158 12.02 -21.84 -13.62
CA ARG A 158 11.62 -23.25 -13.71
C ARG A 158 10.96 -23.59 -15.07
N LEU A 159 10.23 -22.66 -15.64
CA LEU A 159 9.59 -22.82 -16.95
C LEU A 159 10.53 -22.48 -18.11
N ALA A 160 11.29 -21.38 -18.00
CA ALA A 160 12.13 -20.88 -19.08
C ALA A 160 13.40 -21.70 -19.30
N VAL A 161 14.09 -22.09 -18.22
CA VAL A 161 15.40 -22.77 -18.32
C VAL A 161 15.31 -24.09 -19.05
N PRO A 162 14.41 -25.05 -18.72
CA PRO A 162 14.31 -26.32 -19.46
C PRO A 162 14.01 -26.14 -20.94
N LYS A 163 13.17 -25.15 -21.29
CA LYS A 163 12.85 -24.82 -22.69
C LYS A 163 14.07 -24.32 -23.41
N LEU A 164 14.81 -23.36 -22.86
CA LEU A 164 16.03 -22.81 -23.47
C LEU A 164 17.13 -23.88 -23.61
N VAL A 165 17.31 -24.73 -22.60
CA VAL A 165 18.27 -25.87 -22.68
C VAL A 165 17.95 -26.76 -23.82
N LYS A 166 16.67 -27.14 -24.02
CA LYS A 166 16.23 -27.98 -25.11
C LYS A 166 16.43 -27.30 -26.49
N GLU A 167 16.01 -26.03 -26.59
CA GLU A 167 16.10 -25.28 -27.86
C GLU A 167 17.55 -24.97 -28.28
N LYS A 168 18.44 -24.73 -27.32
CA LYS A 168 19.85 -24.39 -27.59
C LYS A 168 20.80 -25.57 -27.52
N GLY A 169 20.33 -26.76 -27.16
CA GLY A 169 21.17 -27.93 -26.96
C GLY A 169 22.23 -27.76 -25.87
N ALA A 170 21.97 -26.86 -24.89
CA ALA A 170 22.92 -26.55 -23.83
C ALA A 170 23.13 -27.78 -22.90
N LYS A 171 24.41 -28.10 -22.63
CA LYS A 171 24.79 -29.24 -21.75
C LYS A 171 25.11 -28.79 -20.32
N LYS A 172 25.26 -27.52 -20.08
CA LYS A 172 25.49 -26.89 -18.78
C LYS A 172 24.65 -25.61 -18.68
N VAL A 173 24.09 -25.36 -17.51
CA VAL A 173 23.34 -24.15 -17.15
C VAL A 173 23.94 -23.59 -15.86
#